data_fddd9b7e1ce0487d7f9021d022c3ba08
#
_entry.id   fddd9b7e1ce0487d7f9021d022c3ba08
#
_cell.length_a   1.000
_cell.length_b   1.000
_cell.length_c   1.000
_cell.angle_alpha   90.00
_cell.angle_beta   90.00
_cell.angle_gamma   90.00
#
_symmetry.space_group_name_H-M   'P 1'
#
loop_
_entity.id
_entity.type
_entity.pdbx_description
1 polymer ?
#
loop_
_entity_poly.entity_id
_entity_poly.type
_entity_poly.pdbx_seq_one_letter_code
_entity_poly.pdbx_strand_id
1 'polypeptide(L)'
;MTLQQIRYFISVAESGSISEAAKRLFTAQSSISSAIKEIENTYDITAFIRESTGVRLTRSGEELLIEFKGILSRLDYLDEKYNGSKKRPLGLSVSAQHHICGMASFISVINKLNESYGSYHCGFYECRTSEVLDRVERGPVSYTHL
;
A
#
# COMPACT_ATOMS: atom_id res chain seq x y z
N MET A 1 -18.70 4.21 -2.42
CA MET A 1 -17.23 4.23 -2.59
C MET A 1 -16.83 3.35 -3.77
N THR A 2 -15.90 3.78 -4.60
CA THR A 2 -15.40 3.08 -5.79
C THR A 2 -13.88 2.84 -5.68
N LEU A 3 -13.34 1.88 -6.45
CA LEU A 3 -11.90 1.63 -6.51
C LEU A 3 -11.12 2.85 -7.01
N GLN A 4 -11.71 3.65 -7.89
CA GLN A 4 -11.12 4.87 -8.38
C GLN A 4 -10.94 5.91 -7.26
N GLN A 5 -11.93 6.04 -6.38
CA GLN A 5 -11.84 6.91 -5.20
C GLN A 5 -10.74 6.45 -4.24
N ILE A 6 -10.59 5.14 -4.03
CA ILE A 6 -9.49 4.56 -3.25
C ILE A 6 -8.13 4.93 -3.87
N ARG A 7 -7.97 4.79 -5.18
CA ARG A 7 -6.74 5.18 -5.89
C ARG A 7 -6.45 6.68 -5.75
N TYR A 8 -7.46 7.52 -5.82
CA TYR A 8 -7.32 8.96 -5.61
C TYR A 8 -6.84 9.27 -4.20
N PHE A 9 -7.44 8.65 -3.19
CA PHE A 9 -7.05 8.82 -1.79
C PHE A 9 -5.58 8.45 -1.56
N ILE A 10 -5.15 7.27 -2.02
CA ILE A 10 -3.77 6.79 -1.90
C ILE A 10 -2.81 7.74 -2.61
N SER A 11 -3.12 8.18 -3.83
CA SER A 11 -2.26 9.09 -4.59
C SER A 11 -2.07 10.44 -3.89
N VAL A 12 -3.11 10.97 -3.25
CA VAL A 12 -3.02 12.21 -2.45
C VAL A 12 -2.19 11.98 -1.19
N ALA A 13 -2.39 10.87 -0.51
CA ALA A 13 -1.62 10.52 0.68
C ALA A 13 -0.11 10.40 0.39
N GLU A 14 0.24 9.81 -0.76
CA GLU A 14 1.64 9.60 -1.16
C GLU A 14 2.31 10.86 -1.73
N SER A 15 1.55 11.73 -2.39
CA SER A 15 2.11 12.96 -2.97
C SER A 15 2.08 14.15 -2.01
N GLY A 16 1.28 14.10 -0.94
CA GLY A 16 1.04 15.24 -0.05
C GLY A 16 0.33 16.42 -0.74
N SER A 17 -0.21 16.22 -1.95
CA SER A 17 -0.80 17.29 -2.75
C SER A 17 -1.89 16.79 -3.68
N ILE A 18 -3.09 17.40 -3.58
CA ILE A 18 -4.20 17.09 -4.48
C ILE A 18 -3.86 17.45 -5.93
N SER A 19 -3.17 18.57 -6.15
CA SER A 19 -2.76 19.02 -7.48
C SER A 19 -1.76 18.05 -8.13
N GLU A 20 -0.79 17.57 -7.36
CA GLU A 20 0.20 16.60 -7.84
C GLU A 20 -0.44 15.23 -8.11
N ALA A 21 -1.32 14.76 -7.24
CA ALA A 21 -2.09 13.55 -7.46
C ALA A 21 -2.95 13.63 -8.74
N ALA A 22 -3.56 14.79 -9.00
CA ALA A 22 -4.36 15.02 -10.21
C ALA A 22 -3.51 14.92 -11.49
N LYS A 23 -2.30 15.48 -11.48
CA LYS A 23 -1.34 15.35 -12.59
C LYS A 23 -0.93 13.91 -12.82
N ARG A 24 -0.55 13.18 -11.75
CA ARG A 24 -0.14 11.77 -11.84
C ARG A 24 -1.24 10.86 -12.38
N LEU A 25 -2.48 11.16 -12.03
CA LEU A 25 -3.64 10.34 -12.41
C LEU A 25 -4.36 10.84 -13.67
N PHE A 26 -3.81 11.87 -14.33
CA PHE A 26 -4.38 12.49 -15.53
C PHE A 26 -5.87 12.84 -15.36
N THR A 27 -6.23 13.45 -14.22
CA THR A 27 -7.61 13.80 -13.85
C THR A 27 -7.72 15.24 -13.34
N ALA A 28 -8.93 15.74 -13.21
CA ALA A 28 -9.18 17.05 -12.64
C ALA A 28 -8.99 17.05 -11.12
N GLN A 29 -8.40 18.11 -10.58
CA GLN A 29 -8.22 18.29 -9.14
C GLN A 29 -9.56 18.30 -8.39
N SER A 30 -10.63 18.83 -9.01
CA SER A 30 -12.00 18.83 -8.47
C SER A 30 -12.53 17.40 -8.27
N SER A 31 -12.23 16.48 -9.20
CA SER A 31 -12.65 15.08 -9.11
C SER A 31 -12.02 14.39 -7.91
N ILE A 32 -10.73 14.62 -7.67
CA ILE A 32 -10.03 14.07 -6.49
C ILE A 32 -10.59 14.69 -5.20
N SER A 33 -10.77 16.00 -5.16
CA SER A 33 -11.31 16.69 -3.98
C SER A 33 -12.72 16.19 -3.64
N SER A 34 -13.57 15.97 -4.64
CA SER A 34 -14.92 15.43 -4.44
C SER A 34 -14.88 13.99 -3.93
N ALA A 35 -14.00 13.17 -4.48
CA ALA A 35 -13.82 11.77 -4.06
C ALA A 35 -13.35 11.68 -2.60
N ILE A 36 -12.38 12.49 -2.19
CA ILE A 36 -11.91 12.55 -0.80
C ILE A 36 -13.05 12.96 0.12
N LYS A 37 -13.79 14.02 -0.22
CA LYS A 37 -14.92 14.50 0.59
C LYS A 37 -16.02 13.43 0.72
N GLU A 38 -16.30 12.68 -0.34
CA GLU A 38 -17.25 11.58 -0.30
C GLU A 38 -16.79 10.45 0.62
N ILE A 39 -15.50 10.09 0.60
CA ILE A 39 -14.90 9.11 1.51
C ILE A 39 -15.02 9.59 2.96
N GLU A 40 -14.62 10.83 3.25
CA GLU A 40 -14.69 11.43 4.58
C GLU A 40 -16.14 11.45 5.10
N ASN A 41 -17.10 11.81 4.27
CA ASN A 41 -18.53 11.76 4.62
C ASN A 41 -19.05 10.34 4.83
N THR A 42 -18.59 9.36 4.05
CA THR A 42 -19.04 7.96 4.16
C THR A 42 -18.66 7.34 5.51
N TYR A 43 -17.48 7.70 6.03
CA TYR A 43 -16.94 7.15 7.27
C TYR A 43 -17.05 8.10 8.46
N ASP A 44 -17.61 9.30 8.25
CA ASP A 44 -17.72 10.38 9.25
C ASP A 44 -16.37 10.71 9.90
N ILE A 45 -15.34 10.89 9.06
CA ILE A 45 -13.97 11.22 9.48
C ILE A 45 -13.43 12.41 8.70
N THR A 46 -12.42 13.07 9.27
CA THR A 46 -11.52 13.95 8.56
C THR A 46 -10.24 13.17 8.28
N ALA A 47 -9.97 12.83 7.02
CA ALA A 47 -8.80 12.05 6.65
C ALA A 47 -7.58 12.91 6.33
N PHE A 48 -7.80 14.13 5.80
CA PHE A 48 -6.73 15.05 5.43
C PHE A 48 -6.89 16.41 6.12
N ILE A 49 -5.75 16.94 6.57
CA ILE A 49 -5.62 18.34 7.04
C ILE A 49 -4.90 19.11 5.95
N ARG A 50 -5.42 20.30 5.63
CA ARG A 50 -4.78 21.25 4.73
C ARG A 50 -3.72 22.04 5.48
N GLU A 51 -2.55 22.13 4.89
CA GLU A 51 -1.42 22.91 5.37
C GLU A 51 -0.96 23.90 4.27
N SER A 52 -0.12 24.86 4.63
CA SER A 52 0.42 25.83 3.66
C SER A 52 1.23 25.18 2.53
N THR A 53 1.78 24.01 2.79
CA THR A 53 2.63 23.26 1.85
C THR A 53 1.90 22.11 1.14
N GLY A 54 0.61 21.88 1.44
CA GLY A 54 -0.16 20.78 0.82
C GLY A 54 -1.20 20.17 1.74
N VAL A 55 -1.25 18.85 1.79
CA VAL A 55 -2.16 18.10 2.67
C VAL A 55 -1.40 17.00 3.43
N ARG A 56 -1.81 16.78 4.67
CA ARG A 56 -1.27 15.74 5.54
C ARG A 56 -2.41 14.86 6.04
N LEU A 57 -2.14 13.56 6.21
CA LEU A 57 -3.07 12.64 6.82
C LEU A 57 -3.29 12.96 8.32
N THR A 58 -4.52 12.75 8.77
CA THR A 58 -4.84 12.58 10.18
C THR A 58 -4.55 11.15 10.61
N ARG A 59 -4.65 10.85 11.91
CA ARG A 59 -4.56 9.46 12.39
C ARG A 59 -5.60 8.56 11.72
N SER A 60 -6.86 9.00 11.64
CA SER A 60 -7.91 8.23 10.94
C SER A 60 -7.62 8.07 9.45
N GLY A 61 -7.00 9.08 8.83
CA GLY A 61 -6.54 9.00 7.45
C GLY A 61 -5.42 7.99 7.23
N GLU A 62 -4.48 7.87 8.18
CA GLU A 62 -3.40 6.86 8.15
C GLU A 62 -3.96 5.44 8.29
N GLU A 63 -4.87 5.24 9.25
CA GLU A 63 -5.57 3.96 9.44
C GLU A 63 -6.33 3.57 8.15
N LEU A 64 -7.07 4.49 7.55
CA LEU A 64 -7.80 4.26 6.31
C LEU A 64 -6.87 4.01 5.11
N LEU A 65 -5.70 4.64 5.05
CA LEU A 65 -4.69 4.40 4.02
C LEU A 65 -4.19 2.95 4.05
N ILE A 66 -3.96 2.40 5.23
CA ILE A 66 -3.53 1.01 5.41
C ILE A 66 -4.61 0.06 4.85
N GLU A 67 -5.87 0.26 5.22
CA GLU A 67 -6.98 -0.55 4.74
C GLU A 67 -7.16 -0.45 3.22
N PHE A 68 -7.07 0.75 2.66
CA PHE A 68 -7.19 0.97 1.22
C PHE A 68 -6.06 0.31 0.43
N LYS A 69 -4.83 0.35 0.93
CA LYS A 69 -3.70 -0.38 0.33
C LYS A 69 -3.93 -1.89 0.39
N GLY A 70 -4.50 -2.40 1.48
CA GLY A 70 -4.89 -3.80 1.63
C GLY A 70 -5.94 -4.23 0.59
N ILE A 71 -6.97 -3.41 0.35
CA ILE A 71 -8.00 -3.67 -0.66
C ILE A 71 -7.37 -3.75 -2.07
N LEU A 72 -6.52 -2.80 -2.46
CA LEU A 72 -5.87 -2.82 -3.77
C LEU A 72 -4.95 -4.03 -3.93
N SER A 73 -4.18 -4.38 -2.89
CA SER A 73 -3.33 -5.58 -2.89
C SER A 73 -4.14 -6.86 -3.10
N ARG A 74 -5.33 -6.95 -2.48
CA ARG A 74 -6.22 -8.10 -2.66
C ARG A 74 -6.79 -8.20 -4.07
N LEU A 75 -7.11 -7.07 -4.68
CA LEU A 75 -7.53 -7.03 -6.09
C LEU A 75 -6.40 -7.45 -7.03
N ASP A 76 -5.20 -6.94 -6.77
CA ASP A 76 -4.01 -7.31 -7.52
C ASP A 76 -3.75 -8.83 -7.46
N TYR A 77 -3.94 -9.43 -6.28
CA TYR A 77 -3.86 -10.89 -6.11
C TYR A 77 -4.92 -11.64 -6.93
N LEU A 78 -6.17 -11.15 -6.97
CA LEU A 78 -7.23 -11.76 -7.79
C LEU A 78 -6.92 -11.67 -9.28
N ASP A 79 -6.44 -10.52 -9.74
CA ASP A 79 -6.02 -10.34 -11.12
C ASP A 79 -4.88 -11.28 -11.50
N GLU A 80 -3.92 -11.48 -10.62
CA GLU A 80 -2.81 -12.42 -10.82
C GLU A 80 -3.31 -13.86 -10.90
N LYS A 81 -4.17 -14.24 -9.95
CA LYS A 81 -4.69 -15.60 -9.85
C LYS A 81 -5.55 -16.03 -11.04
N TYR A 82 -6.35 -15.12 -11.58
CA TYR A 82 -7.36 -15.48 -12.59
C TYR A 82 -7.04 -14.95 -13.99
N ASN A 83 -6.30 -13.87 -14.13
CA ASN A 83 -5.99 -13.26 -15.44
C ASN A 83 -4.60 -13.62 -16.00
N GLY A 84 -3.79 -14.36 -15.30
CA GLY A 84 -2.54 -15.10 -15.66
C GLY A 84 -1.61 -14.61 -16.79
N SER A 85 -1.83 -13.43 -17.39
CA SER A 85 -1.24 -13.05 -18.67
C SER A 85 -0.24 -11.90 -18.64
N LYS A 86 0.05 -11.32 -17.49
CA LYS A 86 1.09 -10.28 -17.37
C LYS A 86 2.12 -10.71 -16.35
N LYS A 87 3.37 -10.91 -16.79
CA LYS A 87 4.53 -11.06 -15.93
C LYS A 87 4.57 -9.87 -14.97
N ARG A 88 3.95 -10.01 -13.81
CA ARG A 88 4.12 -9.06 -12.71
C ARG A 88 5.45 -9.30 -12.04
N PRO A 89 6.08 -8.27 -11.53
CA PRO A 89 7.27 -8.45 -10.72
C PRO A 89 6.94 -9.37 -9.54
N LEU A 90 7.80 -10.33 -9.28
CA LEU A 90 7.70 -11.22 -8.14
C LEU A 90 7.59 -10.38 -6.86
N GLY A 91 6.56 -10.59 -6.06
CA GLY A 91 6.39 -9.94 -4.76
C GLY A 91 6.86 -10.85 -3.65
N LEU A 92 7.82 -10.41 -2.83
CA LEU A 92 8.25 -11.08 -1.62
C LEU A 92 8.09 -10.12 -0.44
N SER A 93 7.24 -10.48 0.52
CA SER A 93 7.08 -9.75 1.76
C SER A 93 7.39 -10.64 2.94
N VAL A 94 8.33 -10.20 3.77
CA VAL A 94 8.77 -10.92 4.98
C VAL A 94 8.43 -10.09 6.19
N SER A 95 7.80 -10.70 7.19
CA SER A 95 7.58 -10.10 8.50
C SER A 95 8.34 -10.89 9.57
N ALA A 96 9.03 -10.18 10.44
CA ALA A 96 9.81 -10.79 11.51
C ALA A 96 9.67 -9.99 12.81
N GLN A 97 9.79 -10.70 13.94
CA GLN A 97 9.74 -10.10 15.26
C GLN A 97 11.07 -9.43 15.65
N HIS A 98 12.19 -9.92 15.14
CA HIS A 98 13.53 -9.40 15.42
C HIS A 98 14.34 -9.19 14.15
N HIS A 99 14.94 -8.02 14.03
CA HIS A 99 15.67 -7.54 12.85
C HIS A 99 16.90 -8.39 12.49
N ILE A 100 17.62 -8.89 13.50
CA ILE A 100 18.99 -9.36 13.33
C ILE A 100 19.07 -10.72 12.60
N CYS A 101 18.15 -11.63 12.86
CA CYS A 101 18.22 -12.98 12.29
C CYS A 101 17.67 -13.07 10.86
N GLY A 102 16.70 -12.23 10.49
CA GLY A 102 16.03 -12.29 9.20
C GLY A 102 16.68 -11.45 8.09
N MET A 103 17.36 -10.36 8.45
CA MET A 103 17.87 -9.39 7.48
C MET A 103 18.95 -9.95 6.57
N ALA A 104 19.91 -10.70 7.10
CA ALA A 104 20.99 -11.29 6.31
C ALA A 104 20.45 -12.32 5.29
N SER A 105 19.50 -13.14 5.73
CA SER A 105 18.82 -14.11 4.86
C SER A 105 17.96 -13.40 3.81
N PHE A 106 17.25 -12.32 4.18
CA PHE A 106 16.46 -11.51 3.27
C PHE A 106 17.33 -10.86 2.17
N ILE A 107 18.46 -10.25 2.56
CA ILE A 107 19.43 -9.68 1.60
C ILE A 107 19.98 -10.76 0.66
N SER A 108 20.30 -11.96 1.17
CA SER A 108 20.76 -13.05 0.34
C SER A 108 19.72 -13.49 -0.70
N VAL A 109 18.44 -13.53 -0.32
CA VAL A 109 17.34 -13.83 -1.24
C VAL A 109 17.18 -12.72 -2.28
N ILE A 110 17.24 -11.44 -1.88
CA ILE A 110 17.18 -10.30 -2.81
C ILE A 110 18.31 -10.38 -3.84
N ASN A 111 19.54 -10.67 -3.43
CA ASN A 111 20.66 -10.78 -4.35
C ASN A 111 20.46 -11.89 -5.39
N LYS A 112 19.93 -13.05 -4.97
CA LYS A 112 19.56 -14.14 -5.90
C LYS A 112 18.42 -13.76 -6.84
N LEU A 113 17.42 -13.00 -6.35
CA LEU A 113 16.32 -12.52 -7.19
C LEU A 113 16.81 -11.51 -8.23
N ASN A 114 17.75 -10.63 -7.88
CA ASN A 114 18.38 -9.71 -8.81
C ASN A 114 19.06 -10.41 -10.00
N GLU A 115 19.67 -11.57 -9.76
CA GLU A 115 20.32 -12.36 -10.80
C GLU A 115 19.33 -13.07 -11.73
N SER A 116 18.14 -13.38 -11.23
CA SER A 116 17.19 -14.28 -11.92
C SER A 116 15.97 -13.57 -12.50
N TYR A 117 15.59 -12.40 -11.96
CA TYR A 117 14.34 -11.70 -12.29
C TYR A 117 14.58 -10.21 -12.54
N GLY A 118 14.07 -9.70 -13.66
CA GLY A 118 14.29 -8.30 -14.08
C GLY A 118 13.44 -7.24 -13.33
N SER A 119 12.41 -7.66 -12.60
CA SER A 119 11.57 -6.75 -11.81
C SER A 119 10.88 -7.52 -10.69
N TYR A 120 11.00 -7.03 -9.46
CA TYR A 120 10.36 -7.61 -8.28
C TYR A 120 10.11 -6.54 -7.21
N HIS A 121 9.19 -6.83 -6.30
CA HIS A 121 8.91 -6.02 -5.13
C HIS A 121 9.25 -6.82 -3.88
N CYS A 122 10.11 -6.26 -3.00
CA CYS A 122 10.45 -6.88 -1.73
C CYS A 122 10.13 -5.93 -0.58
N GLY A 123 9.48 -6.45 0.45
CA GLY A 123 9.23 -5.75 1.71
C GLY A 123 9.74 -6.56 2.89
N PHE A 124 10.43 -5.91 3.82
CA PHE A 124 10.79 -6.46 5.12
C PHE A 124 10.13 -5.62 6.20
N TYR A 125 9.35 -6.28 7.08
CA TYR A 125 8.58 -5.62 8.12
C TYR A 125 8.96 -6.18 9.48
N GLU A 126 9.38 -5.29 10.37
CA GLU A 126 9.56 -5.63 11.78
C GLU A 126 8.29 -5.25 12.53
N CYS A 127 7.70 -6.21 13.21
CA CYS A 127 6.45 -6.01 13.94
C CYS A 127 6.29 -7.03 15.09
N ARG A 128 5.38 -6.74 16.01
CA ARG A 128 5.07 -7.65 17.12
C ARG A 128 4.39 -8.92 16.63
N THR A 129 4.50 -10.01 17.39
CA THR A 129 3.91 -11.31 17.03
C THR A 129 2.44 -11.22 16.64
N SER A 130 1.63 -10.45 17.35
CA SER A 130 0.21 -10.24 17.03
C SER A 130 0.00 -9.59 15.67
N GLU A 131 0.84 -8.62 15.30
CA GLU A 131 0.80 -7.94 14.01
C GLU A 131 1.31 -8.82 12.88
N VAL A 132 2.28 -9.71 13.16
CA VAL A 132 2.76 -10.71 12.19
C VAL A 132 1.62 -11.66 11.81
N LEU A 133 0.88 -12.19 12.80
CA LEU A 133 -0.24 -13.08 12.56
C LEU A 133 -1.35 -12.40 11.74
N ASP A 134 -1.73 -11.19 12.11
CA ASP A 134 -2.72 -10.39 11.38
C ASP A 134 -2.31 -10.14 9.92
N ARG A 135 -1.03 -9.86 9.67
CA ARG A 135 -0.49 -9.68 8.31
C ARG A 135 -0.55 -10.96 7.48
N VAL A 136 -0.30 -12.13 8.10
CA VAL A 136 -0.43 -13.42 7.41
C VAL A 136 -1.88 -13.69 7.02
N GLU A 137 -2.81 -13.48 7.94
CA GLU A 137 -4.24 -13.71 7.71
C GLU A 137 -4.78 -12.78 6.61
N ARG A 138 -4.36 -11.52 6.59
CA ARG A 138 -4.76 -10.54 5.55
C ARG A 138 -4.02 -10.68 4.22
N GLY A 139 -2.98 -11.51 4.14
CA GLY A 139 -2.28 -11.85 2.91
C GLY A 139 -1.24 -10.86 2.37
N PRO A 140 -0.76 -9.82 3.10
CA PRO A 140 0.28 -8.92 2.58
C PRO A 140 1.71 -9.45 2.78
N VAL A 141 1.89 -10.64 3.33
CA VAL A 141 3.20 -11.26 3.55
C VAL A 141 3.29 -12.63 2.91
N SER A 142 4.45 -12.94 2.34
CA SER A 142 4.73 -14.23 1.70
C SER A 142 5.43 -15.20 2.65
N TYR A 143 6.10 -14.70 3.68
CA TYR A 143 6.86 -15.49 4.65
C TYR A 143 6.90 -14.79 6.01
N THR A 144 6.80 -15.57 7.09
CA THR A 144 6.94 -15.11 8.47
C THR A 144 7.93 -15.94 9.24
N HIS A 145 8.65 -15.27 10.17
CA HIS A 145 9.50 -15.89 11.18
C HIS A 145 9.06 -15.33 12.55
N LEU A 146 8.60 -16.20 13.43
CA LEU A 146 8.20 -15.92 14.81
C LEU A 146 9.34 -16.19 15.79
#